data_80e6bcc07f235fe6b1b798ad917642ce
#
_entry.id   80e6bcc07f235fe6b1b798ad917642ce
#
_cell.length_a   1.000
_cell.length_b   1.000
_cell.length_c   1.000
_cell.angle_alpha   90.00
_cell.angle_beta   90.00
_cell.angle_gamma   90.00
#
_symmetry.space_group_name_H-M   'P 1'
#
loop_
_entity.id
_entity.type
_entity.pdbx_description
1 polymer ?
#
loop_
_entity_poly.entity_id
_entity_poly.type
_entity_poly.pdbx_seq_one_letter_code
_entity_poly.pdbx_strand_id
1 'polypeptide(L)'
;TAAILLACLEFPLSELIFIVPSDHLIQGEAYKDAINEAGVLAREGSLVTFGMPVRTADTRYGYICCNGNHVEKFVEKPDGAQAQKYLQDSRYLINSGLFLFRNGDFLQEVRLHSPEILGACERAFEDKLIEKGKHIFYRREVLEQIPAQAIEETVFEETARCMVVKAGFAWQDVGSLEDL
;
A
#
# COMPACT_ATOMS: atom_id res chain seq x y z
N THR A 1 8.36 2.41 -0.52
CA THR A 1 7.98 2.61 -1.94
C THR A 1 8.97 1.99 -2.91
N ALA A 2 10.28 2.24 -2.77
CA ALA A 2 11.30 1.80 -3.73
C ALA A 2 11.22 0.30 -4.05
N ALA A 3 11.14 -0.58 -3.05
CA ALA A 3 11.04 -2.03 -3.26
C ALA A 3 9.79 -2.42 -4.08
N ILE A 4 8.66 -1.75 -3.84
CA ILE A 4 7.41 -1.97 -4.59
C ILE A 4 7.59 -1.55 -6.04
N LEU A 5 8.14 -0.36 -6.30
CA LEU A 5 8.36 0.14 -7.65
C LEU A 5 9.33 -0.73 -8.45
N LEU A 6 10.45 -1.15 -7.84
CA LEU A 6 11.40 -2.05 -8.47
C LEU A 6 10.77 -3.41 -8.83
N ALA A 7 9.90 -3.93 -7.95
CA ALA A 7 9.13 -5.14 -8.26
C ALA A 7 8.12 -4.87 -9.40
N CYS A 8 7.39 -3.76 -9.38
CA CYS A 8 6.43 -3.39 -10.42
C CYS A 8 7.07 -3.28 -11.82
N LEU A 9 8.31 -2.80 -11.90
CA LEU A 9 9.05 -2.71 -13.16
C LEU A 9 9.41 -4.08 -13.79
N GLU A 10 9.32 -5.18 -13.01
CA GLU A 10 9.56 -6.55 -13.51
C GLU A 10 8.28 -7.19 -14.10
N PHE A 11 7.09 -6.63 -13.85
CA PHE A 11 5.83 -7.23 -14.26
C PHE A 11 5.17 -6.49 -15.43
N PRO A 12 4.37 -7.19 -16.27
CA PRO A 12 3.57 -6.56 -17.31
C PRO A 12 2.61 -5.51 -16.74
N LEU A 13 2.33 -4.46 -17.51
CA LEU A 13 1.44 -3.37 -17.09
C LEU A 13 -0.01 -3.83 -16.85
N SER A 14 -0.44 -4.94 -17.43
CA SER A 14 -1.78 -5.52 -17.27
C SER A 14 -1.97 -6.32 -16.00
N GLU A 15 -0.88 -6.70 -15.31
CA GLU A 15 -0.95 -7.55 -14.12
C GLU A 15 -1.54 -6.81 -12.92
N LEU A 16 -2.28 -7.57 -12.10
CA LEU A 16 -2.70 -7.11 -10.78
C LEU A 16 -1.58 -7.41 -9.77
N ILE A 17 -1.13 -6.39 -9.08
CA ILE A 17 -0.12 -6.48 -8.04
C ILE A 17 -0.80 -6.35 -6.68
N PHE A 18 -0.58 -7.33 -5.81
CA PHE A 18 -1.04 -7.31 -4.43
C PHE A 18 0.16 -7.18 -3.49
N ILE A 19 0.21 -6.10 -2.75
CA ILE A 19 1.27 -5.77 -1.80
C ILE A 19 0.83 -6.21 -0.41
N VAL A 20 1.66 -7.04 0.20
CA VAL A 20 1.43 -7.58 1.56
C VAL A 20 2.73 -7.42 2.36
N PRO A 21 2.74 -6.69 3.47
CA PRO A 21 3.88 -6.68 4.39
C PRO A 21 4.14 -8.09 4.96
N SER A 22 5.42 -8.42 5.17
CA SER A 22 5.84 -9.77 5.54
C SER A 22 5.59 -10.14 7.01
N ASP A 23 5.29 -9.15 7.83
CA ASP A 23 5.04 -9.22 9.27
C ASP A 23 3.55 -9.17 9.64
N HIS A 24 2.66 -9.29 8.66
CA HIS A 24 1.22 -9.31 8.90
C HIS A 24 0.67 -10.72 9.06
N LEU A 25 -0.12 -10.92 10.11
CA LEU A 25 -0.94 -12.11 10.30
C LEU A 25 -2.36 -11.84 9.81
N ILE A 26 -2.80 -12.61 8.82
CA ILE A 26 -4.11 -12.48 8.20
C ILE A 26 -4.86 -13.79 8.34
N GLN A 27 -6.10 -13.75 8.88
CA GLN A 27 -6.91 -14.94 9.13
C GLN A 27 -8.38 -14.73 8.76
N GLY A 28 -9.02 -15.81 8.33
CA GLY A 28 -10.46 -15.86 8.04
C GLY A 28 -10.80 -15.91 6.56
N GLU A 29 -11.93 -16.56 6.23
CA GLU A 29 -12.37 -16.76 4.83
C GLU A 29 -12.74 -15.45 4.11
N ALA A 30 -13.20 -14.43 4.83
CA ALA A 30 -13.52 -13.11 4.30
C ALA A 30 -12.33 -12.38 3.62
N TYR A 31 -11.11 -12.85 3.86
CA TYR A 31 -9.91 -12.35 3.16
C TYR A 31 -9.99 -12.55 1.65
N LYS A 32 -10.49 -13.72 1.20
CA LYS A 32 -10.65 -14.03 -0.22
C LYS A 32 -11.67 -13.12 -0.90
N ASP A 33 -12.77 -12.85 -0.21
CA ASP A 33 -13.83 -11.99 -0.73
C ASP A 33 -13.34 -10.54 -0.85
N ALA A 34 -12.60 -10.06 0.14
CA ALA A 34 -11.99 -8.72 0.11
C ALA A 34 -10.98 -8.57 -1.04
N ILE A 35 -10.14 -9.58 -1.30
CA ILE A 35 -9.21 -9.56 -2.45
C ILE A 35 -9.99 -9.56 -3.78
N ASN A 36 -11.06 -10.35 -3.89
CA ASN A 36 -11.89 -10.40 -5.09
C ASN A 36 -12.55 -9.04 -5.37
N GLU A 37 -13.13 -8.40 -4.33
CA GLU A 37 -13.69 -7.06 -4.43
C GLU A 37 -12.64 -6.03 -4.86
N ALA A 38 -11.49 -6.02 -4.20
CA ALA A 38 -10.36 -5.15 -4.55
C ALA A 38 -9.88 -5.39 -5.98
N GLY A 39 -9.84 -6.65 -6.43
CA GLY A 39 -9.46 -7.02 -7.79
C GLY A 39 -10.42 -6.49 -8.86
N VAL A 40 -11.73 -6.40 -8.57
CA VAL A 40 -12.70 -5.76 -9.46
C VAL A 40 -12.38 -4.28 -9.59
N LEU A 41 -12.28 -3.56 -8.48
CA LEU A 41 -11.97 -2.12 -8.45
C LEU A 41 -10.63 -1.81 -9.15
N ALA A 42 -9.61 -2.63 -8.91
CA ALA A 42 -8.30 -2.44 -9.54
C ALA A 42 -8.33 -2.64 -11.06
N ARG A 43 -9.14 -3.57 -11.58
CA ARG A 43 -9.33 -3.74 -13.03
C ARG A 43 -10.03 -2.53 -13.68
N GLU A 44 -10.84 -1.81 -12.91
CA GLU A 44 -11.49 -0.56 -13.32
C GLU A 44 -10.57 0.66 -13.21
N GLY A 45 -9.32 0.45 -12.78
CA GLY A 45 -8.27 1.47 -12.72
C GLY A 45 -8.12 2.16 -11.37
N SER A 46 -8.73 1.63 -10.31
CA SER A 46 -8.56 2.15 -8.95
C SER A 46 -7.25 1.64 -8.33
N LEU A 47 -6.64 2.45 -7.45
CA LEU A 47 -5.63 2.01 -6.51
C LEU A 47 -6.33 1.66 -5.19
N VAL A 48 -6.30 0.39 -4.81
CA VAL A 48 -7.10 -0.11 -3.70
C VAL A 48 -6.25 -0.34 -2.46
N THR A 49 -6.70 0.18 -1.32
CA THR A 49 -6.18 -0.16 0.01
C THR A 49 -7.22 -0.96 0.81
N PHE A 50 -6.80 -1.59 1.92
CA PHE A 50 -7.68 -2.34 2.80
C PHE A 50 -7.75 -1.65 4.15
N GLY A 51 -8.96 -1.30 4.57
CA GLY A 51 -9.23 -0.62 5.82
C GLY A 51 -9.78 -1.55 6.89
N MET A 52 -9.13 -1.61 8.04
CA MET A 52 -9.58 -2.40 9.19
C MET A 52 -10.57 -1.58 10.05
N PRO A 53 -11.62 -2.19 10.60
CA PRO A 53 -12.50 -1.50 11.54
C PRO A 53 -11.72 -0.98 12.76
N VAL A 54 -11.97 0.27 13.14
CA VAL A 54 -11.39 0.85 14.36
C VAL A 54 -12.10 0.23 15.57
N ARG A 55 -11.39 -0.57 16.36
CA ARG A 55 -11.92 -1.20 17.58
C ARG A 55 -11.41 -0.56 18.86
N THR A 56 -10.24 0.05 18.78
CA THR A 56 -9.55 0.75 19.87
C THR A 56 -8.90 2.01 19.29
N ALA A 57 -8.72 3.03 20.14
CA ALA A 57 -7.99 4.23 19.77
C ALA A 57 -6.48 3.93 19.81
N ASP A 58 -5.92 3.48 18.70
CA ASP A 58 -4.52 3.10 18.58
C ASP A 58 -3.74 4.17 17.81
N THR A 59 -2.70 4.72 18.41
CA THR A 59 -1.85 5.77 17.81
C THR A 59 -0.67 5.23 17.02
N ARG A 60 -0.49 3.89 16.98
CA ARG A 60 0.60 3.24 16.25
C ARG A 60 0.35 3.15 14.75
N TYR A 61 -0.92 3.18 14.35
CA TYR A 61 -1.35 3.00 12.97
C TYR A 61 -1.77 4.29 12.29
N GLY A 62 -1.67 4.30 10.97
CA GLY A 62 -2.34 5.26 10.12
C GLY A 62 -3.85 5.00 10.04
N TYR A 63 -4.63 6.03 9.75
CA TYR A 63 -6.08 5.95 9.56
C TYR A 63 -6.48 6.43 8.18
N ILE A 64 -7.58 5.88 7.68
CA ILE A 64 -8.20 6.23 6.41
C ILE A 64 -9.57 6.80 6.69
N CYS A 65 -9.86 8.04 6.25
CA CYS A 65 -11.21 8.58 6.21
C CYS A 65 -11.81 8.27 4.84
N CYS A 66 -13.00 7.68 4.81
CA CYS A 66 -13.65 7.31 3.56
C CYS A 66 -15.13 7.67 3.52
N ASN A 67 -15.63 7.92 2.29
CA ASN A 67 -17.04 8.07 1.98
C ASN A 67 -17.45 6.91 1.06
N GLY A 68 -18.22 5.96 1.59
CA GLY A 68 -18.41 4.65 0.94
C GLY A 68 -17.09 3.91 0.82
N ASN A 69 -16.67 3.61 -0.41
CA ASN A 69 -15.38 3.01 -0.71
C ASN A 69 -14.33 4.04 -1.20
N HIS A 70 -14.71 5.31 -1.40
CA HIS A 70 -13.78 6.35 -1.82
C HIS A 70 -12.96 6.87 -0.64
N VAL A 71 -11.64 6.89 -0.77
CA VAL A 71 -10.74 7.46 0.25
C VAL A 71 -10.70 8.98 0.09
N GLU A 72 -11.00 9.68 1.17
CA GLU A 72 -10.96 11.15 1.23
C GLU A 72 -9.65 11.65 1.83
N LYS A 73 -9.07 10.87 2.77
CA LYS A 73 -7.88 11.31 3.48
C LYS A 73 -7.17 10.14 4.18
N PHE A 74 -5.84 10.19 4.18
CA PHE A 74 -4.98 9.43 5.10
C PHE A 74 -4.58 10.32 6.29
N VAL A 75 -4.42 9.70 7.46
CA VAL A 75 -3.93 10.36 8.67
C VAL A 75 -2.89 9.47 9.32
N GLU A 76 -1.62 9.80 9.19
CA GLU A 76 -0.54 9.02 9.75
C GLU A 76 -0.43 9.24 11.26
N LYS A 77 -0.45 8.17 12.02
CA LYS A 77 -0.21 8.10 13.47
C LYS A 77 -0.78 9.28 14.27
N PRO A 78 -2.13 9.40 14.34
CA PRO A 78 -2.76 10.52 15.03
C PRO A 78 -2.42 10.53 16.53
N ASP A 79 -2.59 11.66 17.19
CA ASP A 79 -2.54 11.70 18.65
C ASP A 79 -3.73 10.96 19.30
N GLY A 80 -3.63 10.70 20.62
CA GLY A 80 -4.65 9.94 21.34
C GLY A 80 -6.04 10.58 21.32
N ALA A 81 -6.12 11.92 21.30
CA ALA A 81 -7.41 12.62 21.25
C ALA A 81 -8.06 12.49 19.87
N GLN A 82 -7.27 12.49 18.81
CA GLN A 82 -7.72 12.27 17.43
C GLN A 82 -8.13 10.80 17.23
N ALA A 83 -7.31 9.84 17.67
CA ALA A 83 -7.62 8.42 17.59
C ALA A 83 -8.94 8.07 18.31
N GLN A 84 -9.18 8.72 19.46
CA GLN A 84 -10.44 8.56 20.20
C GLN A 84 -11.66 9.11 19.44
N LYS A 85 -11.52 10.19 18.67
CA LYS A 85 -12.59 10.70 17.79
C LYS A 85 -12.85 9.72 16.63
N TYR A 86 -11.80 9.15 16.04
CA TYR A 86 -11.92 8.22 14.91
C TYR A 86 -12.59 6.90 15.32
N LEU A 87 -12.40 6.46 16.57
CA LEU A 87 -13.13 5.31 17.11
C LEU A 87 -14.66 5.51 17.11
N GLN A 88 -15.13 6.74 17.18
CA GLN A 88 -16.56 7.08 17.23
C GLN A 88 -17.15 7.44 15.86
N ASP A 89 -16.33 7.54 14.82
CA ASP A 89 -16.74 7.91 13.47
C ASP A 89 -16.54 6.73 12.50
N SER A 90 -17.63 6.13 12.06
CA SER A 90 -17.63 4.97 11.16
C SER A 90 -17.01 5.21 9.79
N ARG A 91 -16.68 6.45 9.45
CA ARG A 91 -15.93 6.80 8.23
C ARG A 91 -14.44 6.48 8.35
N TYR A 92 -13.94 6.31 9.57
CA TYR A 92 -12.53 6.02 9.79
C TYR A 92 -12.26 4.52 9.88
N LEU A 93 -11.20 4.10 9.23
CA LEU A 93 -10.66 2.75 9.23
C LEU A 93 -9.16 2.83 9.55
N ILE A 94 -8.60 1.78 10.13
CA ILE A 94 -7.15 1.65 10.26
C ILE A 94 -6.57 1.29 8.90
N ASN A 95 -5.52 1.97 8.45
CA ASN A 95 -4.74 1.60 7.27
C ASN A 95 -3.96 0.33 7.55
N SER A 96 -4.25 -0.73 6.80
CA SER A 96 -3.57 -2.02 6.99
C SER A 96 -2.21 -2.10 6.32
N GLY A 97 -1.85 -1.17 5.44
CA GLY A 97 -0.66 -1.30 4.60
C GLY A 97 -0.76 -2.36 3.50
N LEU A 98 -1.96 -2.91 3.28
CA LEU A 98 -2.25 -3.80 2.16
C LEU A 98 -2.72 -2.97 0.96
N PHE A 99 -2.17 -3.24 -0.23
CA PHE A 99 -2.56 -2.52 -1.45
C PHE A 99 -2.76 -3.47 -2.61
N LEU A 100 -3.74 -3.19 -3.47
CA LEU A 100 -4.00 -3.94 -4.69
C LEU A 100 -4.30 -2.98 -5.84
N PHE A 101 -3.60 -3.14 -6.95
CA PHE A 101 -3.75 -2.28 -8.12
C PHE A 101 -3.33 -2.98 -9.40
N ARG A 102 -3.77 -2.47 -10.55
CA ARG A 102 -3.20 -2.85 -11.84
C ARG A 102 -1.87 -2.11 -12.02
N ASN A 103 -0.82 -2.85 -12.38
CA ASN A 103 0.55 -2.34 -12.45
C ASN A 103 0.67 -1.05 -13.28
N GLY A 104 0.04 -1.02 -14.46
CA GLY A 104 0.09 0.16 -15.34
C GLY A 104 -0.55 1.40 -14.75
N ASP A 105 -1.67 1.24 -14.03
CA ASP A 105 -2.35 2.37 -13.36
C ASP A 105 -1.50 2.91 -12.22
N PHE A 106 -0.92 2.03 -11.41
CA PHE A 106 -0.04 2.44 -10.32
C PHE A 106 1.19 3.20 -10.82
N LEU A 107 1.91 2.67 -11.81
CA LEU A 107 3.07 3.33 -12.39
C LEU A 107 2.71 4.67 -13.04
N GLN A 108 1.52 4.78 -13.64
CA GLN A 108 1.02 6.05 -14.19
C GLN A 108 0.78 7.09 -13.10
N GLU A 109 0.13 6.72 -11.99
CA GLU A 109 -0.11 7.63 -10.87
C GLU A 109 1.20 8.03 -10.18
N VAL A 110 2.15 7.09 -9.98
CA VAL A 110 3.46 7.45 -9.45
C VAL A 110 4.21 8.41 -10.37
N ARG A 111 4.11 8.22 -11.71
CA ARG A 111 4.72 9.15 -12.68
C ARG A 111 4.12 10.54 -12.60
N LEU A 112 2.83 10.64 -12.27
CA LEU A 112 2.13 11.92 -12.14
C LEU A 112 2.51 12.64 -10.84
N HIS A 113 2.53 11.92 -9.71
CA HIS A 113 2.66 12.52 -8.37
C HIS A 113 4.09 12.51 -7.82
N SER A 114 4.92 11.54 -8.21
CA SER A 114 6.29 11.38 -7.70
C SER A 114 7.26 10.92 -8.81
N PRO A 115 7.40 11.70 -9.91
CA PRO A 115 8.20 11.31 -11.08
C PRO A 115 9.68 11.12 -10.76
N GLU A 116 10.21 11.82 -9.76
CA GLU A 116 11.60 11.71 -9.33
C GLU A 116 11.91 10.36 -8.69
N ILE A 117 10.99 9.82 -7.88
CA ILE A 117 11.14 8.50 -7.26
C ILE A 117 11.06 7.42 -8.34
N LEU A 118 10.07 7.51 -9.24
CA LEU A 118 9.94 6.57 -10.36
C LEU A 118 11.19 6.58 -11.24
N GLY A 119 11.68 7.76 -11.63
CA GLY A 119 12.88 7.90 -12.46
C GLY A 119 14.15 7.36 -11.78
N ALA A 120 14.27 7.49 -10.45
CA ALA A 120 15.36 6.88 -9.70
C ALA A 120 15.24 5.35 -9.69
N CYS A 121 14.04 4.80 -9.53
CA CYS A 121 13.80 3.35 -9.62
C CYS A 121 14.04 2.83 -11.05
N GLU A 122 13.61 3.53 -12.09
CA GLU A 122 13.86 3.16 -13.49
C GLU A 122 15.38 3.08 -13.79
N ARG A 123 16.16 4.05 -13.33
CA ARG A 123 17.65 3.99 -13.45
C ARG A 123 18.25 2.80 -12.70
N ALA A 124 17.77 2.53 -11.47
CA ALA A 124 18.22 1.37 -10.72
C ALA A 124 17.86 0.06 -11.42
N PHE A 125 16.67 -0.01 -12.01
CA PHE A 125 16.20 -1.16 -12.77
C PHE A 125 17.04 -1.43 -14.03
N GLU A 126 17.45 -0.38 -14.76
CA GLU A 126 18.34 -0.51 -15.94
C GLU A 126 19.76 -0.98 -15.54
N ASP A 127 20.26 -0.60 -14.36
CA ASP A 127 21.59 -0.98 -13.84
C ASP A 127 21.59 -2.31 -13.06
N LYS A 128 20.46 -3.04 -13.02
CA LYS A 128 20.35 -4.31 -12.32
C LYS A 128 21.27 -5.38 -12.86
N LEU A 129 21.78 -6.23 -11.98
CA LEU A 129 22.59 -7.39 -12.31
C LEU A 129 21.73 -8.66 -12.23
N ILE A 130 21.82 -9.51 -13.25
CA ILE A 130 21.11 -10.80 -13.29
C ILE A 130 22.15 -11.91 -13.19
N GLU A 131 22.12 -12.65 -12.07
CA GLU A 131 23.00 -13.80 -11.87
C GLU A 131 22.23 -15.12 -12.00
N LYS A 132 22.86 -16.10 -12.69
CA LYS A 132 22.32 -17.46 -12.92
C LYS A 132 20.89 -17.47 -13.49
N GLY A 133 20.47 -16.40 -14.19
CA GLY A 133 19.17 -16.28 -14.84
C GLY A 133 17.95 -16.20 -13.90
N LYS A 134 18.16 -16.05 -12.58
CA LYS A 134 17.07 -16.07 -11.60
C LYS A 134 17.18 -15.04 -10.48
N HIS A 135 18.38 -14.57 -10.16
CA HIS A 135 18.58 -13.64 -9.04
C HIS A 135 18.84 -12.24 -9.60
N ILE A 136 18.05 -11.28 -9.14
CA ILE A 136 18.17 -9.87 -9.49
C ILE A 136 18.85 -9.17 -8.33
N PHE A 137 19.93 -8.45 -8.61
CA PHE A 137 20.66 -7.65 -7.65
C PHE A 137 20.70 -6.20 -8.12
N TYR A 138 20.54 -5.30 -7.17
CA TYR A 138 20.71 -3.86 -7.36
C TYR A 138 21.96 -3.40 -6.64
N ARG A 139 22.73 -2.51 -7.25
CA ARG A 139 23.90 -1.93 -6.60
C ARG A 139 23.44 -0.98 -5.48
N ARG A 140 24.10 -1.10 -4.36
CA ARG A 140 23.79 -0.30 -3.17
C ARG A 140 23.84 1.20 -3.44
N GLU A 141 24.86 1.65 -4.16
CA GLU A 141 25.09 3.05 -4.50
C GLU A 141 23.95 3.64 -5.35
N VAL A 142 23.26 2.81 -6.12
CA VAL A 142 22.12 3.22 -6.94
C VAL A 142 20.83 3.24 -6.10
N LEU A 143 20.65 2.25 -5.23
CA LEU A 143 19.51 2.20 -4.30
C LEU A 143 19.50 3.37 -3.31
N GLU A 144 20.67 3.78 -2.82
CA GLU A 144 20.83 4.90 -1.90
C GLU A 144 20.46 6.27 -2.52
N GLN A 145 20.35 6.34 -3.86
CA GLN A 145 19.89 7.55 -4.56
C GLN A 145 18.36 7.63 -4.69
N ILE A 146 17.63 6.56 -4.36
CA ILE A 146 16.16 6.57 -4.42
C ILE A 146 15.64 7.26 -3.14
N PRO A 147 14.81 8.31 -3.26
CA PRO A 147 14.23 8.96 -2.09
C PRO A 147 13.46 7.97 -1.21
N ALA A 148 13.70 8.03 0.10
CA ALA A 148 13.00 7.21 1.08
C ALA A 148 11.66 7.87 1.42
N GLN A 149 10.57 7.32 0.90
CA GLN A 149 9.22 7.82 1.11
C GLN A 149 8.24 6.64 1.22
N ALA A 150 7.19 6.78 2.03
CA ALA A 150 6.14 5.79 2.14
C ALA A 150 5.31 5.73 0.85
N ILE A 151 4.66 4.61 0.57
CA ILE A 151 3.82 4.46 -0.63
C ILE A 151 2.58 5.34 -0.53
N GLU A 152 2.06 5.55 0.66
CA GLU A 152 0.96 6.45 0.94
C GLU A 152 1.28 7.87 0.49
N GLU A 153 2.39 8.43 0.96
CA GLU A 153 2.86 9.77 0.63
C GLU A 153 3.25 9.90 -0.87
N THR A 154 3.74 8.80 -1.46
CA THR A 154 4.19 8.79 -2.85
C THR A 154 3.03 8.90 -3.83
N VAL A 155 1.91 8.25 -3.54
CA VAL A 155 0.81 8.16 -4.50
C VAL A 155 -0.59 8.11 -3.88
N PHE A 156 -0.80 7.37 -2.77
CA PHE A 156 -2.16 7.12 -2.28
C PHE A 156 -2.84 8.34 -1.66
N GLU A 157 -2.08 9.27 -1.10
CA GLU A 157 -2.59 10.53 -0.55
C GLU A 157 -2.95 11.56 -1.63
N GLU A 158 -2.30 11.46 -2.80
CA GLU A 158 -2.41 12.45 -3.87
C GLU A 158 -3.37 12.02 -4.99
N THR A 159 -3.58 10.71 -5.18
CA THR A 159 -4.42 10.21 -6.26
C THR A 159 -5.91 10.33 -5.98
N ALA A 160 -6.69 10.82 -6.95
CA ALA A 160 -8.15 10.77 -6.90
C ALA A 160 -8.74 9.37 -7.13
N ARG A 161 -7.90 8.36 -7.43
CA ARG A 161 -8.32 6.98 -7.78
C ARG A 161 -8.23 6.03 -6.59
N CYS A 162 -7.97 6.55 -5.38
CA CYS A 162 -7.84 5.71 -4.19
C CYS A 162 -9.19 5.21 -3.69
N MET A 163 -9.33 3.89 -3.61
CA MET A 163 -10.51 3.21 -3.07
C MET A 163 -10.11 2.34 -1.87
N VAL A 164 -11.03 2.16 -0.93
CA VAL A 164 -10.83 1.28 0.22
C VAL A 164 -11.83 0.14 0.22
N VAL A 165 -11.33 -1.09 0.39
CA VAL A 165 -12.14 -2.26 0.72
C VAL A 165 -12.13 -2.43 2.23
N LYS A 166 -13.34 -2.47 2.84
CA LYS A 166 -13.50 -2.68 4.29
C LYS A 166 -13.24 -4.14 4.60
N ALA A 167 -12.20 -4.40 5.39
CA ALA A 167 -11.80 -5.75 5.73
C ALA A 167 -12.73 -6.40 6.75
N GLY A 168 -13.31 -7.53 6.36
CA GLY A 168 -14.12 -8.40 7.23
C GLY A 168 -13.32 -9.56 7.86
N PHE A 169 -12.00 -9.56 7.69
CA PHE A 169 -11.09 -10.61 8.17
C PHE A 169 -10.27 -10.12 9.39
N ALA A 170 -9.70 -11.07 10.14
CA ALA A 170 -8.77 -10.74 11.21
C ALA A 170 -7.40 -10.36 10.62
N TRP A 171 -6.85 -9.27 11.11
CA TRP A 171 -5.56 -8.72 10.72
C TRP A 171 -4.79 -8.24 11.95
N GLN A 172 -3.50 -8.50 11.95
CA GLN A 172 -2.58 -8.04 12.98
C GLN A 172 -1.21 -7.76 12.34
N ASP A 173 -0.64 -6.62 12.65
CA ASP A 173 0.76 -6.30 12.41
C ASP A 173 1.58 -6.87 13.57
N VAL A 174 2.54 -7.76 13.26
CA VAL A 174 3.40 -8.45 14.22
C VAL A 174 4.79 -7.83 14.16
N GLY A 175 4.90 -6.59 14.65
CA GLY A 175 6.16 -5.84 14.63
C GLY A 175 7.18 -6.31 15.67
N SER A 176 6.73 -7.08 16.69
CA SER A 176 7.58 -7.62 17.75
C SER A 176 7.11 -9.00 18.22
N LEU A 177 7.96 -9.70 19.00
CA LEU A 177 7.58 -10.98 19.62
C LEU A 177 6.47 -10.84 20.67
N GLU A 178 6.22 -9.63 21.16
CA GLU A 178 5.17 -9.34 22.13
C GLU A 178 3.78 -9.27 21.45
N ASP A 179 3.74 -9.17 20.12
CA ASP A 179 2.51 -9.11 19.32
C ASP A 179 1.99 -10.51 18.95
N LEU A 180 2.74 -11.59 19.26
CA LEU A 180 2.36 -12.99 19.06
C LEU A 180 1.62 -13.55 20.28
#